data_37323f07ac4aa834b16ff8f8de4bfb91
#
_entry.id   37323f07ac4aa834b16ff8f8de4bfb91
#
_cell.length_a   1.000
_cell.length_b   1.000
_cell.length_c   1.000
_cell.angle_alpha   90.00
_cell.angle_beta   90.00
_cell.angle_gamma   90.00
#
_symmetry.space_group_name_H-M   'P 1'
#
loop_
_entity.id
_entity.type
_entity.pdbx_description
1 polymer ?
#
loop_
_entity_poly.entity_id
_entity_poly.type
_entity_poly.pdbx_seq_one_letter_code
_entity_poly.pdbx_strand_id
1 'polypeptide(L)'
;VELRTTDLVIRPPVPDDAPEAFVLMNDPDVRRWNPTRACPDLATAEQWCRSGADWSDGSHASWHAVDPGTGRMVGNVSLFAIDRDDLVGKIGYRVLPAARGRGVARQMVDAVTRWAFESHGLMRVQLEHAVPNLASCRVALAAGFLLEGTARSAYAVPGGGREDCHLHGRLPGD
;
A
#
# COMPACT_ATOMS: atom_id res chain seq x y z
N VAL A 1 -10.88 6.91 -9.65
CA VAL A 1 -11.77 6.86 -8.45
C VAL A 1 -11.07 7.54 -7.29
N GLU A 2 -11.78 8.47 -6.63
CA GLU A 2 -11.38 9.10 -5.37
C GLU A 2 -12.15 8.46 -4.22
N LEU A 3 -11.46 8.13 -3.14
CA LEU A 3 -12.03 7.60 -1.91
C LEU A 3 -11.81 8.62 -0.78
N ARG A 4 -12.70 8.64 0.19
CA ARG A 4 -12.60 9.56 1.34
C ARG A 4 -12.71 8.78 2.64
N THR A 5 -11.91 9.20 3.61
CA THR A 5 -11.99 8.74 4.99
C THR A 5 -12.27 9.94 5.90
N THR A 6 -12.22 9.75 7.21
CA THR A 6 -12.38 10.85 8.17
C THR A 6 -11.36 11.94 7.98
N ASP A 7 -10.10 11.57 7.71
CA ASP A 7 -8.97 12.52 7.76
C ASP A 7 -8.19 12.59 6.44
N LEU A 8 -8.56 11.81 5.41
CA LEU A 8 -7.78 11.70 4.19
C LEU A 8 -8.66 11.75 2.94
N VAL A 9 -8.10 12.34 1.89
CA VAL A 9 -8.52 12.14 0.50
C VAL A 9 -7.56 11.13 -0.13
N ILE A 10 -8.09 10.05 -0.68
CA ILE A 10 -7.32 8.96 -1.30
C ILE A 10 -7.66 8.99 -2.79
N ARG A 11 -6.75 9.52 -3.61
CA ARG A 11 -6.95 9.77 -5.04
C ARG A 11 -5.84 9.13 -5.90
N PRO A 12 -6.07 8.92 -7.19
CA PRO A 12 -4.98 8.52 -8.09
C PRO A 12 -3.77 9.43 -7.96
N PRO A 13 -2.54 8.89 -8.11
CA PRO A 13 -1.32 9.69 -8.13
C PRO A 13 -1.37 10.79 -9.19
N VAL A 14 -0.76 11.93 -8.91
CA VAL A 14 -0.53 12.99 -9.88
C VAL A 14 0.95 13.38 -9.91
N PRO A 15 1.48 13.95 -11.02
CA PRO A 15 2.87 14.35 -11.12
C PRO A 15 3.33 15.30 -10.00
N ASP A 16 2.44 16.16 -9.53
CA ASP A 16 2.72 17.14 -8.47
C ASP A 16 3.00 16.48 -7.09
N ASP A 17 2.71 15.20 -6.92
CA ASP A 17 3.07 14.43 -5.74
C ASP A 17 4.56 13.99 -5.74
N ALA A 18 5.31 14.25 -6.82
CA ALA A 18 6.68 13.78 -6.98
C ALA A 18 7.64 14.15 -5.83
N PRO A 19 7.58 15.34 -5.23
CA PRO A 19 8.44 15.66 -4.09
C PRO A 19 8.24 14.73 -2.90
N GLU A 20 6.99 14.48 -2.50
CA GLU A 20 6.65 13.57 -1.41
C GLU A 20 6.94 12.10 -1.78
N ALA A 21 6.65 11.73 -3.01
CA ALA A 21 6.94 10.40 -3.54
C ALA A 21 8.46 10.11 -3.53
N PHE A 22 9.29 11.09 -3.87
CA PHE A 22 10.74 10.99 -3.78
C PHE A 22 11.21 10.74 -2.34
N VAL A 23 10.68 11.49 -1.38
CA VAL A 23 10.99 11.28 0.05
C VAL A 23 10.54 9.90 0.49
N LEU A 24 9.32 9.48 0.12
CA LEU A 24 8.75 8.18 0.47
C LEU A 24 9.57 7.00 -0.05
N MET A 25 9.97 7.05 -1.33
CA MET A 25 10.71 5.96 -1.97
C MET A 25 12.16 5.84 -1.47
N ASN A 26 12.74 6.92 -0.95
CA ASN A 26 14.10 6.95 -0.39
C ASN A 26 14.14 6.81 1.14
N ASP A 27 12.99 6.74 1.81
CA ASP A 27 12.94 6.51 3.25
C ASP A 27 13.56 5.14 3.61
N PRO A 28 14.49 5.06 4.57
CA PRO A 28 15.18 3.82 4.93
C PRO A 28 14.24 2.70 5.38
N ASP A 29 13.19 3.03 6.15
CA ASP A 29 12.22 2.02 6.62
C ASP A 29 11.36 1.51 5.46
N VAL A 30 10.93 2.40 4.56
CA VAL A 30 10.21 2.01 3.36
C VAL A 30 11.06 1.07 2.51
N ARG A 31 12.34 1.39 2.29
CA ARG A 31 13.25 0.54 1.53
C ARG A 31 13.55 -0.80 2.21
N ARG A 32 13.56 -0.83 3.53
CA ARG A 32 13.75 -2.06 4.30
C ARG A 32 12.59 -3.03 4.09
N TRP A 33 11.37 -2.54 4.15
CA TRP A 33 10.16 -3.37 4.14
C TRP A 33 9.45 -3.45 2.78
N ASN A 34 9.81 -2.60 1.85
CA ASN A 34 9.31 -2.59 0.48
C ASN A 34 10.49 -2.37 -0.45
N PRO A 35 11.30 -3.39 -0.74
CA PRO A 35 12.46 -3.25 -1.61
C PRO A 35 12.00 -2.85 -3.01
N THR A 36 11.95 -1.56 -3.25
CA THR A 36 11.62 -0.97 -4.54
C THR A 36 12.89 -0.57 -5.28
N ARG A 37 12.76 -0.29 -6.57
CA ARG A 37 13.85 0.29 -7.35
C ARG A 37 14.30 1.62 -6.72
N ALA A 38 15.59 1.93 -6.84
CA ALA A 38 16.12 3.21 -6.42
C ALA A 38 15.36 4.35 -7.11
N CYS A 39 15.10 5.41 -6.36
CA CYS A 39 14.53 6.65 -6.88
C CYS A 39 15.62 7.72 -6.82
N PRO A 40 16.45 7.86 -7.89
CA PRO A 40 17.63 8.73 -7.85
C PRO A 40 17.30 10.22 -7.92
N ASP A 41 16.16 10.57 -8.49
CA ASP A 41 15.78 11.96 -8.76
C ASP A 41 14.24 12.16 -8.80
N LEU A 42 13.84 13.41 -8.86
CA LEU A 42 12.43 13.80 -8.95
C LEU A 42 11.75 13.33 -10.24
N ALA A 43 12.47 13.25 -11.34
CA ALA A 43 11.90 12.78 -12.61
C ALA A 43 11.49 11.31 -12.50
N THR A 44 12.30 10.50 -11.81
CA THR A 44 11.94 9.11 -11.49
C THR A 44 10.70 9.02 -10.60
N ALA A 45 10.60 9.89 -9.59
CA ALA A 45 9.42 9.95 -8.72
C ALA A 45 8.16 10.37 -9.51
N GLU A 46 8.28 11.36 -10.39
CA GLU A 46 7.20 11.81 -11.26
C GLU A 46 6.73 10.67 -12.19
N GLN A 47 7.68 9.94 -12.79
CA GLN A 47 7.34 8.78 -13.63
C GLN A 47 6.64 7.69 -12.81
N TRP A 48 7.03 7.46 -11.57
CA TRP A 48 6.35 6.52 -10.68
C TRP A 48 4.91 6.95 -10.38
N CYS A 49 4.67 8.26 -10.16
CA CYS A 49 3.33 8.80 -10.01
C CYS A 49 2.48 8.58 -11.27
N ARG A 50 3.03 8.88 -12.45
CA ARG A 50 2.32 8.66 -13.75
C ARG A 50 1.98 7.20 -13.96
N SER A 51 2.93 6.29 -13.74
CA SER A 51 2.70 4.84 -13.88
C SER A 51 1.66 4.32 -12.88
N GLY A 52 1.66 4.83 -11.65
CA GLY A 52 0.69 4.45 -10.62
C GLY A 52 -0.74 4.93 -10.94
N ALA A 53 -0.88 5.97 -11.75
CA ALA A 53 -2.18 6.49 -12.18
C ALA A 53 -2.79 5.71 -13.37
N ASP A 54 -2.00 4.94 -14.09
CA ASP A 54 -2.46 4.13 -15.21
C ASP A 54 -2.88 2.74 -14.73
N TRP A 55 -4.17 2.49 -14.71
CA TRP A 55 -4.79 1.22 -14.31
C TRP A 55 -5.40 0.46 -15.50
N SER A 56 -5.02 0.82 -16.72
CA SER A 56 -5.66 0.35 -17.95
C SER A 56 -5.52 -1.16 -18.17
N ASP A 57 -4.46 -1.79 -17.65
CA ASP A 57 -4.23 -3.23 -17.74
C ASP A 57 -5.08 -4.06 -16.75
N GLY A 58 -5.72 -3.40 -15.77
CA GLY A 58 -6.53 -4.03 -14.74
C GLY A 58 -5.78 -4.90 -13.74
N SER A 59 -4.46 -4.97 -13.80
CA SER A 59 -3.62 -5.80 -12.91
C SER A 59 -3.35 -5.13 -11.57
N HIS A 60 -3.50 -3.81 -11.52
CA HIS A 60 -3.27 -3.02 -10.32
C HIS A 60 -4.13 -1.74 -10.31
N ALA A 61 -4.22 -1.13 -9.11
CA ALA A 61 -4.73 0.21 -8.91
C ALA A 61 -3.96 0.86 -7.75
N SER A 62 -3.53 2.10 -7.92
CA SER A 62 -2.73 2.82 -6.93
C SER A 62 -3.34 4.17 -6.59
N TRP A 63 -3.21 4.54 -5.32
CA TRP A 63 -3.66 5.83 -4.82
C TRP A 63 -2.60 6.48 -3.94
N HIS A 64 -2.65 7.79 -3.88
CA HIS A 64 -1.98 8.58 -2.85
C HIS A 64 -3.01 9.07 -1.83
N ALA A 65 -2.69 8.91 -0.56
CA ALA A 65 -3.41 9.56 0.52
C ALA A 65 -2.91 10.99 0.66
N VAL A 66 -3.84 11.93 0.71
CA VAL A 66 -3.59 13.37 0.78
C VAL A 66 -4.23 13.92 2.05
N ASP A 67 -3.50 14.70 2.80
CA ASP A 67 -4.01 15.46 3.94
C ASP A 67 -4.82 16.65 3.40
N PRO A 68 -6.14 16.71 3.64
CA PRO A 68 -6.99 17.76 3.07
C PRO A 68 -6.66 19.17 3.57
N GLY A 69 -6.03 19.28 4.76
CA GLY A 69 -5.63 20.59 5.32
C GLY A 69 -4.42 21.21 4.63
N THR A 70 -3.53 20.37 4.08
CA THR A 70 -2.31 20.83 3.40
C THR A 70 -2.32 20.62 1.90
N GLY A 71 -3.19 19.76 1.40
CA GLY A 71 -3.21 19.31 0.01
C GLY A 71 -2.03 18.39 -0.37
N ARG A 72 -1.17 18.00 0.59
CA ARG A 72 0.06 17.24 0.34
C ARG A 72 -0.14 15.74 0.54
N MET A 73 0.57 14.95 -0.26
CA MET A 73 0.63 13.50 -0.11
C MET A 73 1.23 13.13 1.25
N VAL A 74 0.64 12.14 1.92
CA VAL A 74 1.09 11.59 3.20
C VAL A 74 1.38 10.10 3.15
N GLY A 75 0.95 9.41 2.09
CA GLY A 75 1.18 7.98 1.90
C GLY A 75 0.70 7.49 0.55
N ASN A 76 1.05 6.23 0.26
CA ASN A 76 0.62 5.52 -0.94
C ASN A 76 0.00 4.18 -0.53
N VAL A 77 -1.03 3.75 -1.24
CA VAL A 77 -1.64 2.42 -1.15
C VAL A 77 -1.88 1.88 -2.55
N SER A 78 -1.63 0.60 -2.74
CA SER A 78 -1.85 -0.07 -4.03
C SER A 78 -2.54 -1.41 -3.82
N LEU A 79 -3.54 -1.69 -4.66
CA LEU A 79 -4.08 -3.01 -4.88
C LEU A 79 -3.37 -3.57 -6.13
N PHE A 80 -2.81 -4.75 -6.06
CA PHE A 80 -1.99 -5.33 -7.12
C PHE A 80 -2.14 -6.86 -7.17
N ALA A 81 -1.55 -7.49 -8.17
CA ALA A 81 -1.73 -8.92 -8.43
C ALA A 81 -3.22 -9.30 -8.42
N ILE A 82 -4.03 -8.49 -9.09
CA ILE A 82 -5.47 -8.70 -9.17
C ILE A 82 -5.71 -9.87 -10.11
N ASP A 83 -6.23 -10.95 -9.55
CA ASP A 83 -6.71 -12.11 -10.28
C ASP A 83 -8.23 -11.99 -10.44
N ARG A 84 -8.67 -11.91 -11.70
CA ARG A 84 -10.08 -11.75 -12.04
C ARG A 84 -10.85 -13.05 -12.06
N ASP A 85 -10.17 -14.16 -12.24
CA ASP A 85 -10.79 -15.48 -12.27
C ASP A 85 -11.02 -15.98 -10.83
N ASP A 86 -10.03 -15.82 -9.96
CA ASP A 86 -10.13 -16.17 -8.53
C ASP A 86 -10.73 -15.06 -7.66
N LEU A 87 -10.93 -13.84 -8.21
CA LEU A 87 -11.44 -12.65 -7.51
C LEU A 87 -10.61 -12.29 -6.27
N VAL A 88 -9.29 -12.37 -6.38
CA VAL A 88 -8.31 -12.11 -5.31
C VAL A 88 -7.41 -10.97 -5.70
N GLY A 89 -6.96 -10.17 -4.72
CA GLY A 89 -5.94 -9.14 -4.91
C GLY A 89 -5.04 -9.03 -3.69
N LYS A 90 -3.88 -8.40 -3.87
CA LYS A 90 -2.95 -8.08 -2.78
C LYS A 90 -2.94 -6.58 -2.54
N ILE A 91 -2.82 -6.18 -1.26
CA ILE A 91 -2.72 -4.77 -0.89
C ILE A 91 -1.37 -4.49 -0.24
N GLY A 92 -0.78 -3.36 -0.63
CA GLY A 92 0.46 -2.85 -0.05
C GLY A 92 0.37 -1.34 0.16
N TYR A 93 1.11 -0.82 1.12
CA TYR A 93 1.07 0.60 1.45
C TYR A 93 2.41 1.10 1.96
N ARG A 94 2.57 2.42 1.91
CA ARG A 94 3.71 3.17 2.46
C ARG A 94 3.20 4.47 3.08
N VAL A 95 3.84 4.91 4.17
CA VAL A 95 3.48 6.16 4.85
C VAL A 95 4.73 7.01 5.03
N LEU A 96 4.64 8.29 4.66
CA LEU A 96 5.70 9.26 4.89
C LEU A 96 6.08 9.33 6.38
N PRO A 97 7.37 9.47 6.72
CA PRO A 97 7.82 9.51 8.12
C PRO A 97 7.02 10.48 8.99
N ALA A 98 6.80 11.68 8.50
CA ALA A 98 6.06 12.73 9.22
C ALA A 98 4.57 12.43 9.47
N ALA A 99 4.01 11.43 8.77
CA ALA A 99 2.60 11.04 8.89
C ALA A 99 2.39 9.70 9.64
N ARG A 100 3.47 9.05 10.07
CA ARG A 100 3.40 7.80 10.85
C ARG A 100 2.78 8.05 12.23
N GLY A 101 2.19 6.99 12.82
CA GLY A 101 1.53 7.08 14.12
C GLY A 101 0.16 7.77 14.13
N ARG A 102 -0.31 8.30 12.99
CA ARG A 102 -1.57 9.04 12.83
C ARG A 102 -2.74 8.19 12.26
N GLY A 103 -2.58 6.89 12.17
CA GLY A 103 -3.62 6.00 11.61
C GLY A 103 -3.75 6.03 10.08
N VAL A 104 -2.87 6.74 9.37
CA VAL A 104 -2.91 6.89 7.89
C VAL A 104 -2.94 5.55 7.17
N ALA A 105 -2.03 4.62 7.54
CA ALA A 105 -1.97 3.30 6.92
C ALA A 105 -3.26 2.52 7.06
N ARG A 106 -3.84 2.48 8.28
CA ARG A 106 -5.11 1.79 8.55
C ARG A 106 -6.23 2.36 7.68
N GLN A 107 -6.36 3.69 7.64
CA GLN A 107 -7.41 4.35 6.85
C GLN A 107 -7.28 4.05 5.36
N MET A 108 -6.07 4.09 4.81
CA MET A 108 -5.81 3.74 3.41
C MET A 108 -6.19 2.27 3.11
N VAL A 109 -5.68 1.35 3.93
CA VAL A 109 -5.91 -0.09 3.75
C VAL A 109 -7.39 -0.42 3.84
N ASP A 110 -8.10 0.10 4.84
CA ASP A 110 -9.54 -0.14 5.01
C ASP A 110 -10.37 0.43 3.85
N ALA A 111 -10.10 1.67 3.43
CA ALA A 111 -10.84 2.31 2.34
C ALA A 111 -10.65 1.58 1.00
N VAL A 112 -9.42 1.21 0.66
CA VAL A 112 -9.13 0.50 -0.60
C VAL A 112 -9.66 -0.94 -0.56
N THR A 113 -9.61 -1.61 0.58
CA THR A 113 -10.17 -2.96 0.72
C THR A 113 -11.69 -2.95 0.55
N ARG A 114 -12.40 -1.99 1.16
CA ARG A 114 -13.84 -1.84 0.92
C ARG A 114 -14.16 -1.57 -0.55
N TRP A 115 -13.43 -0.66 -1.18
CA TRP A 115 -13.58 -0.41 -2.61
C TRP A 115 -13.35 -1.67 -3.45
N ALA A 116 -12.34 -2.47 -3.11
CA ALA A 116 -12.02 -3.73 -3.80
C ALA A 116 -13.20 -4.71 -3.75
N PHE A 117 -13.91 -4.79 -2.62
CA PHE A 117 -15.09 -5.65 -2.47
C PHE A 117 -16.32 -5.06 -3.16
N GLU A 118 -16.68 -3.81 -2.84
CA GLU A 118 -17.94 -3.19 -3.22
C GLU A 118 -17.99 -2.77 -4.69
N SER A 119 -16.88 -2.27 -5.22
CA SER A 119 -16.82 -1.66 -6.57
C SER A 119 -16.07 -2.51 -7.58
N HIS A 120 -15.13 -3.38 -7.12
CA HIS A 120 -14.29 -4.19 -7.99
C HIS A 120 -14.65 -5.67 -7.96
N GLY A 121 -15.52 -6.07 -7.03
CA GLY A 121 -16.09 -7.40 -6.92
C GLY A 121 -15.12 -8.47 -6.42
N LEU A 122 -13.99 -8.07 -5.79
CA LEU A 122 -13.09 -9.06 -5.22
C LEU A 122 -13.74 -9.76 -4.04
N MET A 123 -13.42 -11.05 -3.89
CA MET A 123 -13.90 -11.90 -2.80
C MET A 123 -12.84 -12.08 -1.71
N ARG A 124 -11.61 -11.62 -1.96
CA ARG A 124 -10.51 -11.72 -1.02
C ARG A 124 -9.46 -10.65 -1.30
N VAL A 125 -8.96 -10.03 -0.23
CA VAL A 125 -7.76 -9.17 -0.28
C VAL A 125 -6.73 -9.74 0.69
N GLN A 126 -5.48 -9.85 0.22
CA GLN A 126 -4.34 -10.33 0.99
C GLN A 126 -3.40 -9.19 1.35
N LEU A 127 -2.83 -9.24 2.56
CA LEU A 127 -1.78 -8.36 3.03
C LEU A 127 -0.64 -9.20 3.58
N GLU A 128 0.55 -9.02 3.03
CA GLU A 128 1.74 -9.78 3.40
C GLU A 128 2.82 -8.84 3.95
N HIS A 129 3.55 -9.27 4.96
CA HIS A 129 4.68 -8.51 5.50
C HIS A 129 5.70 -9.43 6.17
N ALA A 130 6.97 -9.01 6.20
CA ALA A 130 8.00 -9.71 6.96
C ALA A 130 7.62 -9.78 8.45
N VAL A 131 7.82 -10.93 9.09
CA VAL A 131 7.46 -11.16 10.51
C VAL A 131 8.02 -10.07 11.44
N PRO A 132 9.29 -9.59 11.28
CA PRO A 132 9.81 -8.52 12.12
C PRO A 132 9.15 -7.15 11.91
N ASN A 133 8.33 -6.97 10.86
CA ASN A 133 7.60 -5.72 10.62
C ASN A 133 6.33 -5.64 11.48
N LEU A 134 6.51 -5.48 12.79
CA LEU A 134 5.40 -5.40 13.74
C LEU A 134 4.44 -4.24 13.48
N ALA A 135 4.90 -3.18 12.84
CA ALA A 135 4.05 -2.05 12.47
C ALA A 135 3.00 -2.49 11.43
N SER A 136 3.43 -3.26 10.43
CA SER A 136 2.52 -3.77 9.40
C SER A 136 1.53 -4.80 9.97
N CYS A 137 1.97 -5.65 10.89
CA CYS A 137 1.10 -6.57 11.61
C CYS A 137 -0.05 -5.83 12.32
N ARG A 138 0.27 -4.76 13.07
CA ARG A 138 -0.75 -3.94 13.75
C ARG A 138 -1.73 -3.28 12.78
N VAL A 139 -1.24 -2.82 11.63
CA VAL A 139 -2.12 -2.22 10.60
C VAL A 139 -3.05 -3.28 10.02
N ALA A 140 -2.55 -4.46 9.67
CA ALA A 140 -3.36 -5.55 9.13
C ALA A 140 -4.51 -5.92 10.08
N LEU A 141 -4.18 -6.20 11.34
CA LEU A 141 -5.18 -6.55 12.37
C LEU A 141 -6.19 -5.43 12.60
N ALA A 142 -5.72 -4.17 12.71
CA ALA A 142 -6.58 -3.01 12.93
C ALA A 142 -7.48 -2.68 11.71
N ALA A 143 -7.11 -3.15 10.52
CA ALA A 143 -7.91 -3.05 9.30
C ALA A 143 -8.76 -4.30 9.03
N GLY A 144 -8.93 -5.19 10.02
CA GLY A 144 -9.80 -6.37 9.93
C GLY A 144 -9.22 -7.55 9.15
N PHE A 145 -7.92 -7.56 8.88
CA PHE A 145 -7.28 -8.73 8.25
C PHE A 145 -6.92 -9.77 9.31
N LEU A 146 -7.32 -11.01 9.10
CA LEU A 146 -6.97 -12.12 9.98
C LEU A 146 -5.61 -12.71 9.60
N LEU A 147 -4.79 -13.07 10.60
CA LEU A 147 -3.56 -13.82 10.36
C LEU A 147 -3.92 -15.27 9.99
N GLU A 148 -3.50 -15.73 8.83
CA GLU A 148 -3.82 -17.06 8.31
C GLU A 148 -2.63 -18.01 8.34
N GLY A 149 -1.42 -17.47 8.45
CA GLY A 149 -0.23 -18.31 8.51
C GLY A 149 1.08 -17.57 8.37
N THR A 150 2.16 -18.34 8.34
CA THR A 150 3.53 -17.86 8.16
C THR A 150 4.19 -18.66 7.03
N ALA A 151 4.63 -17.96 6.00
CA ALA A 151 5.43 -18.53 4.92
C ALA A 151 6.92 -18.41 5.25
N ARG A 152 7.62 -19.53 5.35
CA ARG A 152 9.05 -19.56 5.72
C ARG A 152 9.91 -18.98 4.61
N SER A 153 10.86 -18.11 4.98
CA SER A 153 11.85 -17.51 4.07
C SER A 153 11.22 -16.90 2.81
N ALA A 154 10.00 -16.37 2.92
CA ALA A 154 9.24 -15.86 1.77
C ALA A 154 9.57 -14.41 1.43
N TYR A 155 10.18 -13.66 2.35
CA TYR A 155 10.43 -12.24 2.20
C TYR A 155 11.93 -11.95 1.99
N ALA A 156 12.29 -11.36 0.85
CA ALA A 156 13.67 -10.94 0.59
C ALA A 156 13.97 -9.63 1.32
N VAL A 157 15.14 -9.54 1.98
CA VAL A 157 15.55 -8.31 2.67
C VAL A 157 16.74 -7.65 1.96
N PRO A 158 16.81 -6.31 1.98
CA PRO A 158 17.95 -5.59 1.43
C PRO A 158 19.27 -6.03 2.09
N GLY A 159 20.32 -6.15 1.31
CA GLY A 159 21.63 -6.60 1.79
C GLY A 159 21.81 -8.12 1.80
N GLY A 160 20.82 -8.86 1.39
CA GLY A 160 20.82 -10.33 1.30
C GLY A 160 20.18 -11.00 2.52
N GLY A 161 19.72 -12.22 2.32
CA GLY A 161 18.95 -12.97 3.32
C GLY A 161 17.45 -12.96 3.03
N ARG A 162 16.74 -13.70 3.84
CA ARG A 162 15.28 -13.85 3.74
C ARG A 162 14.67 -13.91 5.14
N GLU A 163 13.49 -13.34 5.25
CA GLU A 163 12.67 -13.37 6.46
C GLU A 163 11.42 -14.22 6.22
N ASP A 164 10.86 -14.74 7.30
CA ASP A 164 9.53 -15.33 7.27
C ASP A 164 8.49 -14.22 7.02
N CYS A 165 7.40 -14.58 6.39
CA CYS A 165 6.33 -13.66 6.01
C CYS A 165 5.02 -14.04 6.67
N HIS A 166 4.38 -13.11 7.35
CA HIS A 166 3.00 -13.28 7.79
C HIS A 166 2.05 -13.09 6.61
N LEU A 167 1.10 -14.00 6.49
CA LEU A 167 0.02 -13.97 5.51
C LEU A 167 -1.27 -13.57 6.22
N HIS A 168 -1.83 -12.45 5.82
CA HIS A 168 -3.11 -11.98 6.32
C HIS A 168 -4.13 -11.96 5.18
N GLY A 169 -5.38 -12.29 5.49
CA GLY A 169 -6.50 -12.23 4.55
C GLY A 169 -7.69 -11.47 5.14
N ARG A 170 -8.46 -10.81 4.27
CA ARG A 170 -9.76 -10.23 4.60
C ARG A 170 -10.76 -10.61 3.52
N LEU A 171 -11.97 -10.96 3.94
CA LEU A 171 -13.10 -11.32 3.09
C LEU A 171 -14.21 -10.27 3.20
N PRO A 172 -15.15 -10.21 2.21
CA PRO A 172 -16.37 -9.44 2.38
C PRO A 172 -17.14 -9.93 3.61
N GLY A 173 -17.43 -9.03 4.55
CA GLY A 173 -18.15 -9.34 5.79
C GLY A 173 -17.30 -9.55 7.04
N ASP A 174 -15.96 -9.54 6.91
CA ASP A 174 -15.05 -9.51 8.07
C ASP A 174 -15.05 -8.13 8.76
#